data_dbcbe9c7588aa050c932bd81bfe350a3
#
_entry.id   dbcbe9c7588aa050c932bd81bfe350a3
#
_cell.length_a   1.000
_cell.length_b   1.000
_cell.length_c   1.000
_cell.angle_alpha   90.00
_cell.angle_beta   90.00
_cell.angle_gamma   90.00
#
_symmetry.space_group_name_H-M   'P 1'
#
loop_
_entity.id
_entity.type
_entity.pdbx_description
1 polymer ?
#
loop_
_entity_poly.entity_id
_entity_poly.type
_entity_poly.pdbx_seq_one_letter_code
_entity_poly.pdbx_strand_id
1 'polypeptide(L)'
;MKSILFIVFVFCSFLGVAQDPSAVTWAFTSKPGNNPDEFILTASAKIQEGFHVFSPQPGGDGLLIPTEMTLTTTNIKMVKPLTPQRRPVTKHMEGIGMVNYFEGEIEFNMTIQSTKGATINGIMSSQCCNNLMCLPPSDVPFKVKL
;
A
#
# COMPACT_ATOMS: atom_id res chain seq x y z
N MET A 1 16.68 -51.13 -42.46
CA MET A 1 15.59 -50.19 -42.18
C MET A 1 15.78 -49.72 -40.72
N LYS A 2 16.31 -48.51 -40.53
CA LYS A 2 16.57 -47.93 -39.21
C LYS A 2 15.43 -46.98 -38.86
N SER A 3 14.57 -47.33 -37.89
CA SER A 3 13.53 -46.46 -37.38
C SER A 3 14.12 -45.48 -36.41
N ILE A 4 14.09 -44.20 -36.75
CA ILE A 4 14.50 -43.09 -35.89
C ILE A 4 13.26 -42.67 -35.08
N LEU A 5 13.30 -42.95 -33.79
CA LEU A 5 12.26 -42.53 -32.82
C LEU A 5 12.51 -41.07 -32.43
N PHE A 6 11.68 -40.14 -32.92
CA PHE A 6 11.73 -38.76 -32.58
C PHE A 6 11.00 -38.58 -31.24
N ILE A 7 11.78 -38.33 -30.15
CA ILE A 7 11.23 -37.95 -28.85
C ILE A 7 10.97 -36.49 -28.86
N VAL A 8 9.70 -36.07 -28.97
CA VAL A 8 9.28 -34.67 -28.83
C VAL A 8 9.25 -34.34 -27.34
N PHE A 9 10.24 -33.58 -26.89
CA PHE A 9 10.30 -33.04 -25.53
C PHE A 9 9.37 -31.82 -25.45
N VAL A 10 8.16 -32.01 -24.93
CA VAL A 10 7.22 -30.91 -24.65
C VAL A 10 7.73 -30.12 -23.44
N PHE A 11 8.35 -28.99 -23.71
CA PHE A 11 8.78 -28.04 -22.68
C PHE A 11 7.53 -27.31 -22.15
N CYS A 12 6.97 -27.81 -21.06
CA CYS A 12 5.86 -27.16 -20.36
C CYS A 12 6.42 -25.96 -19.58
N SER A 13 6.37 -24.77 -20.20
CA SER A 13 6.76 -23.51 -19.55
C SER A 13 5.72 -23.18 -18.48
N PHE A 14 6.01 -23.49 -17.23
CA PHE A 14 5.26 -22.94 -16.09
C PHE A 14 5.47 -21.44 -16.05
N LEU A 15 4.50 -20.67 -16.52
CA LEU A 15 4.39 -19.25 -16.22
C LEU A 15 4.08 -19.14 -14.73
N GLY A 16 5.12 -19.02 -13.92
CA GLY A 16 4.99 -18.70 -12.51
C GLY A 16 4.39 -17.30 -12.43
N VAL A 17 3.13 -17.19 -12.02
CA VAL A 17 2.56 -15.94 -11.56
C VAL A 17 3.31 -15.59 -10.28
N ALA A 18 4.18 -14.58 -10.33
CA ALA A 18 4.78 -14.01 -9.12
C ALA A 18 3.63 -13.48 -8.26
N GLN A 19 3.28 -14.21 -7.20
CA GLN A 19 2.37 -13.70 -6.20
C GLN A 19 3.10 -12.56 -5.48
N ASP A 20 2.51 -11.37 -5.50
CA ASP A 20 2.97 -10.26 -4.68
C ASP A 20 2.98 -10.74 -3.21
N PRO A 21 4.12 -10.75 -2.53
CA PRO A 21 4.20 -11.21 -1.14
C PRO A 21 3.48 -10.29 -0.16
N SER A 22 2.90 -9.20 -0.65
CA SER A 22 2.15 -8.23 0.13
C SER A 22 0.77 -8.80 0.48
N ALA A 23 0.46 -8.88 1.77
CA ALA A 23 -0.87 -9.27 2.25
C ALA A 23 -1.88 -8.09 2.20
N VAL A 24 -1.57 -7.01 1.47
CA VAL A 24 -2.45 -5.85 1.25
C VAL A 24 -2.53 -5.52 -0.23
N THR A 25 -3.75 -5.23 -0.69
CA THR A 25 -4.02 -4.71 -2.03
C THR A 25 -4.43 -3.25 -1.90
N TRP A 26 -3.80 -2.38 -2.70
CA TRP A 26 -4.06 -0.95 -2.71
C TRP A 26 -4.82 -0.53 -3.97
N ALA A 27 -5.79 0.39 -3.78
CA ALA A 27 -6.45 1.11 -4.87
C ALA A 27 -6.36 2.61 -4.60
N PHE A 28 -6.19 3.41 -5.66
CA PHE A 28 -5.96 4.85 -5.54
C PHE A 28 -6.98 5.62 -6.36
N THR A 29 -7.57 6.66 -5.75
CA THR A 29 -8.51 7.57 -6.40
C THR A 29 -8.22 9.01 -6.01
N SER A 30 -8.79 9.95 -6.75
CA SER A 30 -8.78 11.37 -6.41
C SER A 30 -10.19 11.96 -6.54
N LYS A 31 -10.48 12.98 -5.74
CA LYS A 31 -11.70 13.79 -5.83
C LYS A 31 -11.40 15.25 -5.49
N PRO A 32 -12.20 16.21 -5.97
CA PRO A 32 -12.08 17.59 -5.55
C PRO A 32 -12.19 17.75 -4.03
N GLY A 33 -11.40 18.66 -3.47
CA GLY A 33 -11.46 19.08 -2.07
C GLY A 33 -12.50 20.19 -1.85
N ASN A 34 -12.38 20.87 -0.71
CA ASN A 34 -13.31 21.92 -0.30
C ASN A 34 -13.00 23.29 -0.92
N ASN A 35 -11.76 23.52 -1.30
CA ASN A 35 -11.32 24.77 -1.92
C ASN A 35 -10.97 24.56 -3.40
N PRO A 36 -11.00 25.63 -4.23
CA PRO A 36 -10.44 25.58 -5.58
C PRO A 36 -8.99 25.06 -5.53
N ASP A 37 -8.60 24.23 -6.49
CA ASP A 37 -7.28 23.63 -6.60
C ASP A 37 -6.89 22.63 -5.47
N GLU A 38 -7.78 22.36 -4.53
CA GLU A 38 -7.60 21.28 -3.57
C GLU A 38 -8.18 19.95 -4.09
N PHE A 39 -7.43 18.88 -3.86
CA PHE A 39 -7.82 17.51 -4.20
C PHE A 39 -7.52 16.58 -3.04
N ILE A 40 -8.41 15.62 -2.83
CA ILE A 40 -8.24 14.56 -1.84
C ILE A 40 -7.81 13.32 -2.60
N LEU A 41 -6.60 12.85 -2.30
CA LEU A 41 -6.10 11.55 -2.74
C LEU A 41 -6.54 10.51 -1.71
N THR A 42 -7.18 9.46 -2.17
CA THR A 42 -7.63 8.34 -1.33
C THR A 42 -6.86 7.09 -1.70
N ALA A 43 -6.21 6.47 -0.73
CA ALA A 43 -5.65 5.13 -0.81
C ALA A 43 -6.56 4.16 -0.04
N SER A 44 -7.15 3.22 -0.73
CA SER A 44 -8.00 2.18 -0.15
C SER A 44 -7.20 0.89 -0.05
N ALA A 45 -7.05 0.37 1.17
CA ALA A 45 -6.37 -0.88 1.47
C ALA A 45 -7.39 -2.00 1.71
N LYS A 46 -7.17 -3.15 1.08
CA LYS A 46 -7.83 -4.41 1.44
C LYS A 46 -6.76 -5.35 1.97
N ILE A 47 -6.81 -5.58 3.29
CA ILE A 47 -5.83 -6.37 4.04
C ILE A 47 -6.36 -7.79 4.16
N GLN A 48 -5.51 -8.77 3.86
CA GLN A 48 -5.84 -10.19 3.97
C GLN A 48 -6.17 -10.54 5.42
N GLU A 49 -7.14 -11.44 5.62
CA GLU A 49 -7.53 -11.91 6.95
C GLU A 49 -6.33 -12.48 7.73
N GLY A 50 -6.24 -12.12 9.01
CA GLY A 50 -5.12 -12.46 9.90
C GLY A 50 -3.90 -11.56 9.78
N PHE A 51 -3.88 -10.63 8.81
CA PHE A 51 -2.83 -9.63 8.67
C PHE A 51 -3.32 -8.25 9.09
N HIS A 52 -2.36 -7.37 9.38
CA HIS A 52 -2.58 -5.96 9.66
C HIS A 52 -1.49 -5.10 9.03
N VAL A 53 -1.80 -3.83 8.78
CA VAL A 53 -0.83 -2.79 8.39
C VAL A 53 -0.72 -1.76 9.49
N PHE A 54 0.47 -1.23 9.73
CA PHE A 54 0.67 -0.21 10.75
C PHE A 54 0.03 1.13 10.35
N SER A 55 -0.40 1.88 11.35
CA SER A 55 -0.87 3.26 11.16
C SER A 55 0.25 4.16 10.62
N PRO A 56 -0.07 5.31 9.99
CA PRO A 56 0.91 6.37 9.74
C PRO A 56 1.65 6.84 11.01
N GLN A 57 1.08 6.58 12.17
CA GLN A 57 1.68 6.81 13.49
C GLN A 57 1.60 5.51 14.29
N PRO A 58 2.50 4.55 14.02
CA PRO A 58 2.39 3.21 14.57
C PRO A 58 2.59 3.16 16.09
N GLY A 59 3.31 4.12 16.67
CA GLY A 59 3.75 4.03 18.06
C GLY A 59 4.86 3.01 18.25
N GLY A 60 4.90 2.38 19.42
CA GLY A 60 5.90 1.36 19.73
C GLY A 60 7.29 1.95 20.01
N ASP A 61 8.30 1.17 19.72
CA ASP A 61 9.72 1.46 19.98
C ASP A 61 10.42 2.29 18.87
N GLY A 62 9.68 2.68 17.82
CA GLY A 62 10.21 3.41 16.68
C GLY A 62 10.80 2.55 15.56
N LEU A 63 10.74 1.23 15.66
CA LEU A 63 11.25 0.30 14.65
C LEU A 63 10.18 -0.16 13.66
N LEU A 64 8.91 0.12 13.96
CA LEU A 64 7.79 -0.26 13.11
C LEU A 64 7.75 0.62 11.85
N ILE A 65 7.49 0.00 10.70
CA ILE A 65 7.39 0.70 9.42
C ILE A 65 5.97 1.25 9.25
N PRO A 66 5.80 2.60 9.24
CA PRO A 66 4.50 3.21 9.10
C PRO A 66 3.91 3.01 7.70
N THR A 67 2.59 3.11 7.60
CA THR A 67 1.93 3.30 6.32
C THR A 67 2.13 4.75 5.87
N GLU A 68 2.76 4.96 4.72
CA GLU A 68 3.16 6.28 4.22
C GLU A 68 2.84 6.44 2.73
N MET A 69 2.39 7.63 2.34
CA MET A 69 2.21 8.02 0.95
C MET A 69 3.20 9.13 0.60
N THR A 70 4.15 8.82 -0.26
CA THR A 70 5.14 9.77 -0.77
C THR A 70 4.79 10.17 -2.20
N LEU A 71 4.65 11.49 -2.46
CA LEU A 71 4.40 12.02 -3.80
C LEU A 71 5.72 12.26 -4.52
N THR A 72 5.82 11.74 -5.76
CA THR A 72 6.99 11.95 -6.62
C THR A 72 6.77 13.05 -7.65
N THR A 73 5.52 13.49 -7.85
CA THR A 73 5.20 14.63 -8.71
C THR A 73 5.65 15.94 -8.04
N THR A 74 6.38 16.77 -8.79
CA THR A 74 6.84 18.09 -8.34
C THR A 74 5.72 19.15 -8.40
N ASN A 75 5.93 20.28 -7.72
CA ASN A 75 4.99 21.41 -7.66
C ASN A 75 3.62 21.09 -7.03
N ILE A 76 3.61 20.14 -6.10
CA ILE A 76 2.46 19.79 -5.27
C ILE A 76 2.68 20.36 -3.88
N LYS A 77 1.65 21.02 -3.33
CA LYS A 77 1.64 21.44 -1.93
C LYS A 77 0.76 20.51 -1.13
N MET A 78 1.32 19.84 -0.14
CA MET A 78 0.54 19.06 0.82
C MET A 78 -0.20 20.01 1.76
N VAL A 79 -1.53 19.85 1.86
CA VAL A 79 -2.42 20.63 2.74
C VAL A 79 -2.69 19.87 4.02
N LYS A 80 -3.01 18.56 3.89
CA LYS A 80 -3.19 17.64 5.03
C LYS A 80 -2.42 16.37 4.76
N PRO A 81 -1.66 15.86 5.74
CA PRO A 81 -0.92 14.61 5.62
C PRO A 81 -1.86 13.41 5.51
N LEU A 82 -1.28 12.24 5.20
CA LEU A 82 -2.02 10.99 5.15
C LEU A 82 -2.72 10.71 6.49
N THR A 83 -4.03 10.57 6.44
CA THR A 83 -4.89 10.41 7.62
C THR A 83 -5.86 9.25 7.40
N PRO A 84 -5.96 8.28 8.32
CA PRO A 84 -6.93 7.19 8.21
C PRO A 84 -8.36 7.68 8.43
N GLN A 85 -9.33 7.03 7.78
CA GLN A 85 -10.76 7.37 7.89
C GLN A 85 -11.44 6.82 9.16
N ARG A 86 -10.79 5.94 9.88
CA ARG A 86 -11.24 5.43 11.17
C ARG A 86 -10.08 5.36 12.17
N ARG A 87 -10.42 5.20 13.43
CA ARG A 87 -9.42 5.01 14.49
C ARG A 87 -8.71 3.66 14.31
N PRO A 88 -7.39 3.59 14.56
CA PRO A 88 -6.65 2.34 14.54
C PRO A 88 -7.09 1.45 15.72
N VAL A 89 -6.83 0.16 15.60
CA VAL A 89 -6.73 -0.74 16.73
C VAL A 89 -5.45 -0.40 17.47
N THR A 90 -5.55 -0.19 18.78
CA THR A 90 -4.39 0.05 19.66
C THR A 90 -4.20 -1.13 20.56
N LYS A 91 -3.02 -1.76 20.55
CA LYS A 91 -2.71 -2.95 21.31
C LYS A 91 -1.31 -2.84 21.92
N HIS A 92 -1.16 -3.30 23.16
CA HIS A 92 0.16 -3.48 23.75
C HIS A 92 0.81 -4.73 23.18
N MET A 93 1.99 -4.58 22.57
CA MET A 93 2.84 -5.67 22.11
C MET A 93 4.06 -5.77 23.00
N GLU A 94 4.33 -6.99 23.50
CA GLU A 94 5.46 -7.23 24.39
C GLU A 94 6.78 -6.90 23.70
N GLY A 95 7.65 -6.17 24.40
CA GLY A 95 8.94 -5.72 23.87
C GLY A 95 8.89 -4.52 22.92
N ILE A 96 7.69 -4.09 22.47
CA ILE A 96 7.51 -3.01 21.50
C ILE A 96 6.74 -1.82 22.09
N GLY A 97 5.74 -2.10 22.96
CA GLY A 97 4.87 -1.09 23.57
C GLY A 97 3.51 -0.98 22.92
N MET A 98 2.89 0.21 22.99
CA MET A 98 1.56 0.46 22.41
C MET A 98 1.67 0.67 20.90
N VAL A 99 1.00 -0.16 20.13
CA VAL A 99 1.05 -0.18 18.67
C VAL A 99 -0.32 0.11 18.07
N ASN A 100 -0.34 0.93 17.00
CA ASN A 100 -1.53 1.31 16.25
C ASN A 100 -1.50 0.66 14.86
N TYR A 101 -2.56 -0.07 14.50
CA TYR A 101 -2.64 -0.78 13.22
C TYR A 101 -4.08 -0.89 12.71
N PHE A 102 -4.22 -1.36 11.46
CA PHE A 102 -5.51 -1.61 10.81
C PHE A 102 -5.58 -3.02 10.25
N GLU A 103 -6.78 -3.61 10.30
CA GLU A 103 -7.14 -4.91 9.74
C GLU A 103 -8.31 -4.73 8.78
N GLY A 104 -8.52 -5.68 7.87
CA GLY A 104 -9.63 -5.68 6.91
C GLY A 104 -9.53 -4.54 5.91
N GLU A 105 -10.58 -3.74 5.75
CA GLU A 105 -10.60 -2.62 4.80
C GLU A 105 -10.42 -1.29 5.51
N ILE A 106 -9.59 -0.43 4.95
CA ILE A 106 -9.32 0.92 5.46
C ILE A 106 -9.01 1.89 4.32
N GLU A 107 -9.49 3.12 4.44
CA GLU A 107 -9.13 4.23 3.56
C GLU A 107 -8.27 5.25 4.29
N PHE A 108 -7.29 5.77 3.56
CA PHE A 108 -6.43 6.86 3.98
C PHE A 108 -6.58 8.02 3.02
N ASN A 109 -6.71 9.22 3.53
CA ASN A 109 -6.82 10.44 2.74
C ASN A 109 -5.63 11.35 2.94
N MET A 110 -5.15 11.93 1.84
CA MET A 110 -4.19 13.04 1.82
C MET A 110 -4.81 14.19 1.04
N THR A 111 -4.73 15.42 1.56
CA THR A 111 -5.21 16.61 0.83
C THR A 111 -4.02 17.37 0.26
N ILE A 112 -4.10 17.67 -1.03
CA ILE A 112 -3.08 18.40 -1.77
C ILE A 112 -3.67 19.59 -2.51
N GLN A 113 -2.82 20.58 -2.84
CA GLN A 113 -3.10 21.61 -3.83
C GLN A 113 -2.34 21.32 -5.12
N SER A 114 -3.05 21.35 -6.24
CA SER A 114 -2.51 21.11 -7.58
C SER A 114 -3.42 21.69 -8.66
N THR A 115 -2.98 21.64 -9.90
CA THR A 115 -3.77 22.07 -11.05
C THR A 115 -4.74 20.94 -11.45
N LYS A 116 -6.00 21.31 -11.73
CA LYS A 116 -7.01 20.37 -12.24
C LYS A 116 -6.53 19.70 -13.54
N GLY A 117 -6.75 18.40 -13.64
CA GLY A 117 -6.31 17.57 -14.77
C GLY A 117 -4.84 17.13 -14.69
N ALA A 118 -4.09 17.56 -13.66
CA ALA A 118 -2.74 17.07 -13.43
C ALA A 118 -2.74 15.57 -13.11
N THR A 119 -1.63 14.93 -13.41
CA THR A 119 -1.39 13.54 -13.04
C THR A 119 -0.45 13.49 -11.83
N ILE A 120 -0.90 12.86 -10.78
CA ILE A 120 -0.13 12.67 -9.56
C ILE A 120 0.46 11.28 -9.54
N ASN A 121 1.78 11.20 -9.38
CA ASN A 121 2.51 9.96 -9.18
C ASN A 121 3.03 9.93 -7.74
N GLY A 122 3.10 8.75 -7.16
CA GLY A 122 3.61 8.54 -5.82
C GLY A 122 3.88 7.08 -5.53
N ILE A 123 4.29 6.83 -4.30
CA ILE A 123 4.58 5.51 -3.76
C ILE A 123 3.82 5.37 -2.44
N MET A 124 3.14 4.25 -2.27
CA MET A 124 2.51 3.84 -1.02
C MET A 124 3.40 2.79 -0.38
N SER A 125 4.02 3.14 0.73
CA SER A 125 4.88 2.27 1.52
C SER A 125 4.12 1.71 2.71
N SER A 126 4.23 0.41 2.95
CA SER A 126 3.60 -0.25 4.09
C SER A 126 4.29 -1.55 4.45
N GLN A 127 4.06 -2.03 5.65
CA GLN A 127 4.46 -3.36 6.08
C GLN A 127 3.26 -4.11 6.65
N CYS A 128 3.07 -5.35 6.18
CA CYS A 128 2.06 -6.25 6.70
C CYS A 128 2.68 -7.23 7.68
N CYS A 129 2.04 -7.35 8.84
CA CYS A 129 2.41 -8.33 9.85
C CYS A 129 1.19 -9.17 10.26
N ASN A 130 1.45 -10.33 10.82
CA ASN A 130 0.48 -11.14 11.54
C ASN A 130 1.02 -11.45 12.94
N ASN A 131 0.37 -12.35 13.70
CA ASN A 131 0.79 -12.68 15.06
C ASN A 131 2.12 -13.45 15.13
N LEU A 132 2.66 -13.93 14.00
CA LEU A 132 3.84 -14.78 13.94
C LEU A 132 5.04 -14.10 13.26
N MET A 133 4.77 -13.23 12.28
CA MET A 133 5.83 -12.64 11.45
C MET A 133 5.39 -11.34 10.77
N CYS A 134 6.38 -10.54 10.40
CA CYS A 134 6.19 -9.43 9.45
C CYS A 134 6.73 -9.83 8.08
N LEU A 135 5.96 -9.51 7.04
CA LEU A 135 6.42 -9.60 5.66
C LEU A 135 7.42 -8.46 5.37
N PRO A 136 8.25 -8.60 4.35
CA PRO A 136 9.09 -7.48 3.91
C PRO A 136 8.24 -6.23 3.64
N PRO A 137 8.77 -5.03 3.91
CA PRO A 137 8.12 -3.79 3.50
C PRO A 137 7.83 -3.79 2.00
N SER A 138 6.71 -3.21 1.61
CA SER A 138 6.25 -3.15 0.23
C SER A 138 6.04 -1.71 -0.19
N ASP A 139 6.55 -1.36 -1.37
CA ASP A 139 6.41 -0.07 -2.02
C ASP A 139 5.55 -0.24 -3.27
N VAL A 140 4.36 0.33 -3.26
CA VAL A 140 3.40 0.24 -4.37
C VAL A 140 3.34 1.58 -5.09
N PRO A 141 3.90 1.68 -6.31
CA PRO A 141 3.79 2.89 -7.11
C PRO A 141 2.34 3.11 -7.56
N PHE A 142 1.90 4.37 -7.56
CA PHE A 142 0.58 4.72 -8.04
C PHE A 142 0.58 5.93 -8.95
N LYS A 143 -0.48 6.04 -9.72
CA LYS A 143 -0.75 7.15 -10.63
C LYS A 143 -2.25 7.45 -10.63
N VAL A 144 -2.62 8.71 -10.31
CA VAL A 144 -4.00 9.18 -10.34
C VAL A 144 -4.10 10.49 -11.13
N LYS A 145 -5.22 10.70 -11.80
CA LYS A 145 -5.54 11.95 -12.50
C LYS A 145 -6.49 12.78 -11.64
N LEU A 146 -6.21 14.08 -11.50
CA LEU A 146 -7.05 15.05 -10.77
C LEU A 146 -8.20 15.56 -11.62
#